data_f9376bbb0d3cddbc2b5b1761aeb78194
#
_entry.id   f9376bbb0d3cddbc2b5b1761aeb78194
#
_cell.length_a   1.000
_cell.length_b   1.000
_cell.length_c   1.000
_cell.angle_alpha   90.00
_cell.angle_beta   90.00
_cell.angle_gamma   90.00
#
_symmetry.space_group_name_H-M   'P 1'
#
loop_
_entity.id
_entity.type
_entity.pdbx_description
1 polymer ?
#
loop_
_entity_poly.entity_id
_entity_poly.type
_entity_poly.pdbx_seq_one_letter_code
_entity_poly.pdbx_strand_id
1 'polypeptide(L)'
;MKNLKIGTRLGIGFALVLALMACIAGIGVFRLQGVGDAVQEMVQRSLVKERLAANWLLNTSSNSVRTFALVKSNDAEVQAYLQKQMSKTSAGISETQAKLEAMLDSPEEQAISADIKEKRTQYVGL
;
A
#
# COMPACT_ATOMS: atom_id res chain seq x y z
N MET A 1 -43.36 -43.54 2.45
CA MET A 1 -43.72 -42.25 3.09
C MET A 1 -45.24 -42.06 3.28
N LYS A 2 -46.05 -43.08 3.28
CA LYS A 2 -47.55 -42.95 3.30
C LYS A 2 -48.19 -42.80 4.70
N ASN A 3 -47.43 -42.96 5.81
CA ASN A 3 -48.00 -42.96 7.16
C ASN A 3 -47.49 -41.90 8.13
N LEU A 4 -46.87 -40.83 7.63
CA LEU A 4 -46.47 -39.71 8.48
C LEU A 4 -47.65 -38.77 8.73
N LYS A 5 -47.92 -38.44 10.01
CA LYS A 5 -48.94 -37.46 10.41
C LYS A 5 -48.65 -36.11 9.72
N ILE A 6 -49.71 -35.36 9.40
CA ILE A 6 -49.64 -34.07 8.69
C ILE A 6 -48.67 -33.11 9.39
N GLY A 7 -48.68 -33.07 10.74
CA GLY A 7 -47.74 -32.26 11.53
C GLY A 7 -46.27 -32.59 11.32
N THR A 8 -45.95 -33.88 11.16
CA THR A 8 -44.56 -34.30 10.91
C THR A 8 -44.07 -33.88 9.52
N ARG A 9 -44.94 -33.95 8.50
CA ARG A 9 -44.63 -33.46 7.15
C ARG A 9 -44.39 -31.96 7.11
N LEU A 10 -45.24 -31.20 7.81
CA LEU A 10 -45.08 -29.75 7.92
C LEU A 10 -43.81 -29.38 8.68
N GLY A 11 -43.51 -30.09 9.79
CA GLY A 11 -42.29 -29.89 10.57
C GLY A 11 -41.03 -30.17 9.78
N ILE A 12 -40.99 -31.24 8.97
CA ILE A 12 -39.83 -31.54 8.10
C ILE A 12 -39.66 -30.46 7.03
N GLY A 13 -40.73 -29.99 6.40
CA GLY A 13 -40.66 -28.90 5.42
C GLY A 13 -40.11 -27.61 6.01
N PHE A 14 -40.61 -27.24 7.20
CA PHE A 14 -40.13 -26.06 7.89
C PHE A 14 -38.66 -26.16 8.36
N ALA A 15 -38.29 -27.34 8.88
CA ALA A 15 -36.89 -27.58 9.26
C ALA A 15 -35.94 -27.50 8.08
N LEU A 16 -36.35 -27.97 6.90
CA LEU A 16 -35.53 -27.88 5.68
C LEU A 16 -35.36 -26.43 5.22
N VAL A 17 -36.39 -25.62 5.28
CA VAL A 17 -36.31 -24.18 4.95
C VAL A 17 -35.38 -23.46 5.94
N LEU A 18 -35.52 -23.73 7.24
CA LEU A 18 -34.63 -23.15 8.25
C LEU A 18 -33.18 -23.56 8.03
N ALA A 19 -32.93 -24.81 7.69
CA ALA A 19 -31.56 -25.29 7.38
C ALA A 19 -30.97 -24.57 6.16
N LEU A 20 -31.76 -24.38 5.10
CA LEU A 20 -31.34 -23.61 3.93
C LEU A 20 -31.04 -22.14 4.27
N MET A 21 -31.89 -21.49 5.07
CA MET A 21 -31.65 -20.12 5.52
C MET A 21 -30.37 -20.02 6.35
N ALA A 22 -30.13 -20.97 7.25
CA ALA A 22 -28.88 -21.02 8.03
C ALA A 22 -27.65 -21.20 7.15
N CYS A 23 -27.72 -22.05 6.12
CA CYS A 23 -26.63 -22.21 5.14
C CYS A 23 -26.33 -20.92 4.36
N ILE A 24 -27.38 -20.24 3.89
CA ILE A 24 -27.24 -18.98 3.15
C ILE A 24 -26.61 -17.90 4.05
N ALA A 25 -27.09 -17.79 5.30
CA ALA A 25 -26.55 -16.85 6.27
C ALA A 25 -25.06 -17.15 6.58
N GLY A 26 -24.72 -18.42 6.77
CA GLY A 26 -23.34 -18.85 7.00
C GLY A 26 -22.41 -18.50 5.84
N ILE A 27 -22.82 -18.78 4.60
CA ILE A 27 -22.07 -18.41 3.39
C ILE A 27 -21.93 -16.89 3.29
N GLY A 28 -22.98 -16.14 3.59
CA GLY A 28 -22.97 -14.67 3.57
C GLY A 28 -21.93 -14.08 4.54
N VAL A 29 -21.93 -14.56 5.78
CA VAL A 29 -20.94 -14.12 6.80
C VAL A 29 -19.52 -14.48 6.40
N PHE A 30 -19.30 -15.70 5.90
CA PHE A 30 -17.98 -16.13 5.47
C PHE A 30 -17.42 -15.30 4.30
N ARG A 31 -18.28 -14.92 3.34
CA ARG A 31 -17.91 -14.05 2.22
C ARG A 31 -17.61 -12.62 2.67
N LEU A 32 -18.37 -12.10 3.65
CA LEU A 32 -18.14 -10.76 4.21
C LEU A 32 -16.79 -10.65 4.94
N GLN A 33 -16.38 -11.69 5.65
CA GLN A 33 -15.06 -11.74 6.30
C GLN A 33 -13.94 -11.66 5.27
N GLY A 34 -14.00 -12.42 4.18
CA GLY A 34 -12.99 -12.37 3.11
C GLY A 34 -12.90 -10.99 2.43
N VAL A 35 -13.99 -10.25 2.31
CA VAL A 35 -13.97 -8.86 1.81
C VAL A 35 -13.29 -7.93 2.82
N GLY A 36 -13.56 -8.10 4.12
CA GLY A 36 -12.91 -7.33 5.18
C GLY A 36 -11.40 -7.48 5.17
N ASP A 37 -10.91 -8.70 5.06
CA ASP A 37 -9.48 -9.00 5.00
C ASP A 37 -8.80 -8.39 3.76
N ALA A 38 -9.42 -8.49 2.59
CA ALA A 38 -8.92 -7.90 1.36
C ALA A 38 -8.86 -6.36 1.43
N VAL A 39 -9.87 -5.72 2.01
CA VAL A 39 -9.88 -4.26 2.24
C VAL A 39 -8.79 -3.87 3.21
N GLN A 40 -8.60 -4.62 4.27
CA GLN A 40 -7.55 -4.34 5.26
C GLN A 40 -6.15 -4.47 4.66
N GLU A 41 -5.90 -5.49 3.86
CA GLU A 41 -4.63 -5.67 3.15
C GLU A 41 -4.39 -4.50 2.18
N MET A 42 -5.39 -4.11 1.40
CA MET A 42 -5.29 -2.97 0.48
C MET A 42 -4.97 -1.67 1.22
N VAL A 43 -5.65 -1.39 2.34
CA VAL A 43 -5.42 -0.17 3.14
C VAL A 43 -4.06 -0.19 3.80
N GLN A 44 -3.65 -1.31 4.41
CA GLN A 44 -2.39 -1.37 5.16
C GLN A 44 -1.15 -1.55 4.28
N ARG A 45 -1.24 -2.13 3.11
CA ARG A 45 -0.10 -2.39 2.23
C ARG A 45 -0.08 -1.48 1.01
N SER A 46 -1.10 -1.56 0.15
CA SER A 46 -1.08 -0.85 -1.13
C SER A 46 -1.10 0.66 -0.97
N LEU A 47 -1.98 1.21 -0.12
CA LEU A 47 -2.03 2.64 0.12
C LEU A 47 -0.79 3.16 0.86
N VAL A 48 -0.18 2.36 1.74
CA VAL A 48 1.08 2.75 2.39
C VAL A 48 2.21 2.77 1.39
N LYS A 49 2.34 1.77 0.50
CA LYS A 49 3.32 1.76 -0.60
C LYS A 49 3.16 2.99 -1.50
N GLU A 50 1.92 3.28 -1.92
CA GLU A 50 1.62 4.45 -2.74
C GLU A 50 2.05 5.76 -2.07
N ARG A 51 1.72 5.94 -0.79
CA ARG A 51 2.10 7.14 -0.03
C ARG A 51 3.62 7.26 0.12
N LEU A 52 4.32 6.17 0.38
CA LEU A 52 5.78 6.16 0.45
C LEU A 52 6.41 6.52 -0.89
N ALA A 53 5.92 5.95 -2.00
CA ALA A 53 6.38 6.26 -3.35
C ALA A 53 6.10 7.73 -3.73
N ALA A 54 4.92 8.25 -3.44
CA ALA A 54 4.56 9.64 -3.66
C ALA A 54 5.43 10.60 -2.83
N ASN A 55 5.68 10.28 -1.56
CA ASN A 55 6.57 11.06 -0.69
C ASN A 55 8.01 11.06 -1.23
N TRP A 56 8.50 9.91 -1.67
CA TRP A 56 9.81 9.79 -2.29
C TRP A 56 9.93 10.66 -3.53
N LEU A 57 8.97 10.57 -4.45
CA LEU A 57 8.92 11.39 -5.66
C LEU A 57 8.91 12.90 -5.33
N LEU A 58 8.04 13.32 -4.39
CA LEU A 58 7.92 14.72 -3.98
C LEU A 58 9.24 15.27 -3.41
N ASN A 59 9.87 14.52 -2.51
CA ASN A 59 11.13 14.92 -1.89
C ASN A 59 12.28 14.95 -2.91
N THR A 60 12.33 13.99 -3.83
CA THR A 60 13.31 13.97 -4.93
C THR A 60 13.12 15.17 -5.86
N SER A 61 11.89 15.46 -6.25
CA SER A 61 11.57 16.64 -7.07
C SER A 61 11.94 17.95 -6.36
N SER A 62 11.66 18.05 -5.05
CA SER A 62 12.04 19.21 -4.25
C SER A 62 13.57 19.41 -4.20
N ASN A 63 14.33 18.32 -4.08
CA ASN A 63 15.79 18.42 -4.13
C ASN A 63 16.31 18.80 -5.53
N SER A 64 15.68 18.31 -6.59
CA SER A 64 16.02 18.74 -7.96
C SER A 64 15.85 20.25 -8.15
N VAL A 65 14.75 20.83 -7.67
CA VAL A 65 14.53 22.29 -7.72
C VAL A 65 15.58 23.03 -6.88
N ARG A 66 15.90 22.52 -5.69
CA ARG A 66 16.95 23.12 -4.84
C ARG A 66 18.34 23.04 -5.48
N THR A 67 18.66 21.95 -6.16
CA THR A 67 19.92 21.80 -6.92
C THR A 67 19.99 22.88 -8.01
N PHE A 68 18.93 23.09 -8.75
CA PHE A 68 18.87 24.12 -9.77
C PHE A 68 19.05 25.53 -9.15
N ALA A 69 18.38 25.82 -8.04
CA ALA A 69 18.54 27.08 -7.32
C ALA A 69 19.96 27.26 -6.77
N LEU A 70 20.57 26.19 -6.27
CA LEU A 70 21.96 26.20 -5.77
C LEU A 70 22.95 26.59 -6.87
N VAL A 71 22.84 25.99 -8.05
CA VAL A 71 23.71 26.27 -9.19
C VAL A 71 23.52 27.71 -9.72
N LYS A 72 22.33 28.26 -9.59
CA LYS A 72 21.99 29.62 -10.06
C LYS A 72 22.29 30.72 -9.03
N SER A 73 22.49 30.36 -7.77
CA SER A 73 22.79 31.33 -6.72
C SER A 73 24.28 31.66 -6.67
N ASN A 74 24.61 32.94 -6.58
CA ASN A 74 25.96 33.44 -6.28
C ASN A 74 26.14 33.82 -4.81
N ASP A 75 25.13 33.65 -3.98
CA ASP A 75 25.12 33.98 -2.57
C ASP A 75 25.51 32.75 -1.74
N ALA A 76 26.63 32.86 -1.02
CA ALA A 76 27.18 31.76 -0.23
C ALA A 76 26.27 31.34 0.94
N GLU A 77 25.51 32.27 1.54
CA GLU A 77 24.60 31.98 2.63
C GLU A 77 23.39 31.17 2.11
N VAL A 78 22.85 31.59 0.97
CA VAL A 78 21.77 30.88 0.28
C VAL A 78 22.22 29.48 -0.14
N GLN A 79 23.44 29.35 -0.68
CA GLN A 79 24.00 28.04 -1.05
C GLN A 79 24.13 27.12 0.16
N ALA A 80 24.68 27.59 1.27
CA ALA A 80 24.84 26.81 2.50
C ALA A 80 23.47 26.38 3.06
N TYR A 81 22.46 27.26 3.04
CA TYR A 81 21.11 26.94 3.45
C TYR A 81 20.50 25.84 2.58
N LEU A 82 20.60 25.99 1.24
CA LEU A 82 20.06 25.00 0.30
C LEU A 82 20.73 23.63 0.46
N GLN A 83 22.05 23.60 0.59
CA GLN A 83 22.80 22.35 0.83
C GLN A 83 22.34 21.65 2.11
N LYS A 84 22.16 22.39 3.20
CA LYS A 84 21.65 21.84 4.46
C LYS A 84 20.25 21.25 4.30
N GLN A 85 19.34 21.93 3.59
CA GLN A 85 17.99 21.44 3.33
C GLN A 85 18.00 20.19 2.43
N MET A 86 18.86 20.18 1.39
CA MET A 86 19.02 19.03 0.50
C MET A 86 19.54 17.81 1.25
N SER A 87 20.54 17.97 2.12
CA SER A 87 21.08 16.89 2.95
C SER A 87 20.00 16.29 3.85
N LYS A 88 19.24 17.13 4.54
CA LYS A 88 18.10 16.68 5.39
C LYS A 88 17.04 15.94 4.58
N THR A 89 16.68 16.47 3.42
CA THR A 89 15.68 15.81 2.54
C THR A 89 16.22 14.49 2.00
N SER A 90 17.52 14.40 1.63
CA SER A 90 18.14 13.17 1.15
C SER A 90 18.16 12.07 2.21
N ALA A 91 18.38 12.41 3.48
CA ALA A 91 18.26 11.46 4.59
C ALA A 91 16.83 10.91 4.71
N GLY A 92 15.82 11.78 4.64
CA GLY A 92 14.41 11.37 4.64
C GLY A 92 14.02 10.52 3.42
N ILE A 93 14.57 10.82 2.25
CA ILE A 93 14.40 9.99 1.04
C ILE A 93 14.95 8.59 1.28
N SER A 94 16.15 8.48 1.86
CA SER A 94 16.78 7.17 2.13
C SER A 94 15.96 6.34 3.12
N GLU A 95 15.40 6.97 4.15
CA GLU A 95 14.50 6.30 5.10
C GLU A 95 13.21 5.82 4.43
N THR A 96 12.59 6.68 3.61
CA THR A 96 11.37 6.36 2.87
C THR A 96 11.61 5.21 1.89
N GLN A 97 12.75 5.23 1.19
CA GLN A 97 13.16 4.18 0.28
C GLN A 97 13.33 2.84 1.01
N ALA A 98 14.03 2.82 2.16
CA ALA A 98 14.21 1.60 2.94
C ALA A 98 12.86 1.01 3.42
N LYS A 99 11.92 1.87 3.85
CA LYS A 99 10.57 1.43 4.23
C LYS A 99 9.81 0.85 3.04
N LEU A 100 9.91 1.47 1.88
CA LEU A 100 9.26 0.97 0.66
C LEU A 100 9.87 -0.37 0.22
N GLU A 101 11.21 -0.48 0.18
CA GLU A 101 11.92 -1.71 -0.18
C GLU A 101 11.51 -2.90 0.71
N ALA A 102 11.29 -2.67 2.00
CA ALA A 102 10.82 -3.71 2.94
C ALA A 102 9.37 -4.19 2.68
N MET A 103 8.62 -3.47 1.85
CA MET A 103 7.23 -3.78 1.52
C MET A 103 7.05 -4.34 0.10
N LEU A 104 8.12 -4.43 -0.69
CA LEU A 104 8.06 -4.92 -2.08
C LEU A 104 7.88 -6.44 -2.09
N ASP A 105 6.80 -6.88 -2.73
CA ASP A 105 6.41 -8.29 -2.74
C ASP A 105 6.63 -8.95 -4.09
N SER A 106 6.60 -8.18 -5.20
CA SER A 106 6.75 -8.73 -6.54
C SER A 106 8.17 -8.55 -7.10
N PRO A 107 8.64 -9.47 -7.95
CA PRO A 107 9.92 -9.33 -8.66
C PRO A 107 9.98 -8.06 -9.51
N GLU A 108 8.84 -7.64 -10.07
CA GLU A 108 8.73 -6.43 -10.89
C GLU A 108 8.95 -5.17 -10.04
N GLU A 109 8.30 -5.07 -8.88
CA GLU A 109 8.50 -3.97 -7.93
C GLU A 109 9.98 -3.88 -7.49
N GLN A 110 10.59 -5.02 -7.20
CA GLN A 110 12.01 -5.10 -6.81
C GLN A 110 12.94 -4.63 -7.92
N ALA A 111 12.69 -5.03 -9.17
CA ALA A 111 13.47 -4.60 -10.33
C ALA A 111 13.37 -3.09 -10.56
N ILE A 112 12.16 -2.52 -10.48
CA ILE A 112 11.94 -1.07 -10.61
C ILE A 112 12.67 -0.32 -9.49
N SER A 113 12.58 -0.79 -8.26
CA SER A 113 13.27 -0.17 -7.11
C SER A 113 14.78 -0.19 -7.28
N ALA A 114 15.35 -1.29 -7.77
CA ALA A 114 16.78 -1.42 -8.03
C ALA A 114 17.26 -0.43 -9.13
N ASP A 115 16.51 -0.30 -10.23
CA ASP A 115 16.82 0.66 -11.31
C ASP A 115 16.79 2.11 -10.80
N ILE A 116 15.77 2.47 -10.01
CA ILE A 116 15.68 3.81 -9.41
C ILE A 116 16.87 4.06 -8.47
N LYS A 117 17.25 3.08 -7.67
CA LYS A 117 18.38 3.18 -6.74
C LYS A 117 19.70 3.39 -7.47
N GLU A 118 19.91 2.66 -8.56
CA GLU A 118 21.10 2.83 -9.41
C GLU A 118 21.17 4.25 -9.99
N LYS A 119 20.09 4.72 -10.61
CA LYS A 119 20.00 6.07 -11.18
C LYS A 119 20.18 7.17 -10.15
N ARG A 120 19.63 6.97 -8.94
CA ARG A 120 19.84 7.89 -7.83
C ARG A 120 21.31 7.96 -7.41
N THR A 121 21.97 6.82 -7.32
CA THR A 121 23.41 6.77 -6.97
C THR A 121 24.26 7.49 -8.00
N GLN A 122 23.97 7.31 -9.28
CA GLN A 122 24.63 8.03 -10.37
C GLN A 122 24.40 9.54 -10.26
N TYR A 123 23.16 9.97 -9.99
CA TYR A 123 22.81 11.40 -9.87
C TYR A 123 23.48 12.08 -8.67
N VAL A 124 23.58 11.41 -7.53
CA VAL A 124 24.18 11.97 -6.31
C VAL A 124 25.71 11.97 -6.36
N GLY A 125 26.32 11.10 -7.21
CA GLY A 125 27.77 11.01 -7.40
C GLY A 125 28.36 12.03 -8.40
N LEU A 126 27.48 12.82 -9.05
CA LEU A 126 27.88 13.94 -9.93
C LEU A 126 28.14 15.21 -9.15
#